data_8e89c9dc5f464633f3f4968812e10a7c
#
_entry.id   8e89c9dc5f464633f3f4968812e10a7c
#
_cell.length_a   1.000
_cell.length_b   1.000
_cell.length_c   1.000
_cell.angle_alpha   90.00
_cell.angle_beta   90.00
_cell.angle_gamma   90.00
#
_symmetry.space_group_name_H-M   'P 1'
#
loop_
_entity.id
_entity.type
_entity.pdbx_description
1 polymer ?
#
loop_
_entity_poly.entity_id
_entity_poly.type
_entity_poly.pdbx_seq_one_letter_code
_entity_poly.pdbx_strand_id
1 'polypeptide(L)'
;MTPRDAVWVVVVVAATAIAWSGYFVHNVAELPGQTILSPESLFPTLVWIAALVLWVVPATRTAGAWMLLTWAVINLVGGAISVLPLPILPYEPEQTVEHYAFHAFYAATQLPLIGATAIWLSRRARARSGAPDRAR
;
A
#
# COMPACT_ATOMS: atom_id res chain seq x y z
N MET A 1 14.11 -13.21 -15.72
CA MET A 1 13.88 -12.80 -14.32
C MET A 1 14.94 -13.50 -13.47
N THR A 2 15.74 -12.76 -12.72
CA THR A 2 16.74 -13.36 -11.81
C THR A 2 16.04 -13.97 -10.58
N PRO A 3 16.67 -14.91 -9.84
CA PRO A 3 16.12 -15.43 -8.59
C PRO A 3 15.81 -14.31 -7.58
N ARG A 4 16.64 -13.25 -7.53
CA ARG A 4 16.40 -12.08 -6.68
C ARG A 4 15.16 -11.30 -7.08
N ASP A 5 14.90 -11.17 -8.38
CA ASP A 5 13.67 -10.50 -8.86
C ASP A 5 12.42 -11.29 -8.47
N ALA A 6 12.49 -12.63 -8.55
CA ALA A 6 11.38 -13.49 -8.14
C ALA A 6 11.04 -13.32 -6.65
N VAL A 7 12.05 -13.28 -5.78
CA VAL A 7 11.85 -13.03 -4.34
C VAL A 7 11.16 -11.68 -4.10
N TRP A 8 11.60 -10.61 -4.76
CA TRP A 8 10.97 -9.30 -4.62
C TRP A 8 9.53 -9.28 -5.12
N VAL A 9 9.22 -10.00 -6.20
CA VAL A 9 7.84 -10.13 -6.68
C VAL A 9 6.97 -10.77 -5.60
N VAL A 10 7.41 -11.88 -5.03
CA VAL A 10 6.65 -12.58 -3.97
C VAL A 10 6.48 -11.70 -2.73
N VAL A 11 7.56 -11.06 -2.25
CA VAL A 11 7.52 -10.20 -1.05
C VAL A 11 6.52 -9.05 -1.22
N VAL A 12 6.56 -8.35 -2.36
CA VAL A 12 5.66 -7.20 -2.60
C VAL A 12 4.22 -7.66 -2.82
N VAL A 13 4.00 -8.78 -3.52
CA VAL A 13 2.64 -9.35 -3.67
C VAL A 13 2.05 -9.74 -2.31
N ALA A 14 2.81 -10.44 -1.46
CA ALA A 14 2.37 -10.80 -0.12
C ALA A 14 2.10 -9.57 0.75
N ALA A 15 3.00 -8.58 0.73
CA ALA A 15 2.82 -7.32 1.45
C ALA A 15 1.60 -6.53 0.97
N THR A 16 1.31 -6.56 -0.35
CA THR A 16 0.09 -5.94 -0.91
C THR A 16 -1.17 -6.65 -0.45
N ALA A 17 -1.16 -8.00 -0.40
CA ALA A 17 -2.30 -8.76 0.11
C ALA A 17 -2.58 -8.44 1.59
N ILE A 18 -1.52 -8.29 2.41
CA ILE A 18 -1.63 -7.89 3.81
C ILE A 18 -2.21 -6.47 3.91
N ALA A 19 -1.68 -5.51 3.14
CA ALA A 19 -2.15 -4.13 3.15
C ALA A 19 -3.62 -4.01 2.70
N TRP A 20 -4.00 -4.72 1.65
CA TRP A 20 -5.38 -4.80 1.17
C TRP A 20 -6.31 -5.43 2.21
N SER A 21 -5.88 -6.50 2.89
CA SER A 21 -6.72 -7.15 3.91
C SER A 21 -7.03 -6.22 5.08
N GLY A 22 -6.06 -5.45 5.56
CA GLY A 22 -6.27 -4.46 6.62
C GLY A 22 -7.28 -3.38 6.22
N TYR A 23 -7.12 -2.84 5.02
CA TYR A 23 -8.07 -1.90 4.44
C TYR A 23 -9.49 -2.49 4.34
N PHE A 24 -9.63 -3.72 3.78
CA PHE A 24 -10.94 -4.34 3.57
C PHE A 24 -11.63 -4.71 4.88
N VAL A 25 -10.89 -5.27 5.85
CA VAL A 25 -11.40 -5.58 7.18
C VAL A 25 -11.90 -4.32 7.89
N HIS A 26 -11.14 -3.22 7.82
CA HIS A 26 -11.56 -1.93 8.37
C HIS A 26 -12.88 -1.47 7.74
N ASN A 27 -13.00 -1.50 6.41
CA ASN A 27 -14.22 -1.07 5.73
C ASN A 27 -15.44 -1.93 6.11
N VAL A 28 -15.27 -3.25 6.21
CA VAL A 28 -16.36 -4.16 6.61
C VAL A 28 -16.78 -3.91 8.06
N ALA A 29 -15.87 -3.56 8.94
CA ALA A 29 -16.15 -3.28 10.34
C ALA A 29 -16.88 -1.95 10.53
N GLU A 30 -16.47 -0.91 9.80
CA GLU A 30 -16.92 0.47 10.03
C GLU A 30 -18.11 0.89 9.14
N LEU A 31 -18.33 0.22 8.00
CA LEU A 31 -19.38 0.58 7.05
C LEU A 31 -20.45 -0.51 6.96
N PRO A 32 -21.66 -0.30 7.45
CA PRO A 32 -22.72 -1.30 7.44
C PRO A 32 -23.03 -1.84 6.03
N GLY A 33 -23.10 -3.16 5.91
CA GLY A 33 -23.44 -3.83 4.64
C GLY A 33 -22.33 -3.81 3.58
N GLN A 34 -21.11 -3.44 3.95
CA GLN A 34 -19.96 -3.37 3.05
C GLN A 34 -19.58 -4.74 2.49
N THR A 35 -19.36 -4.79 1.18
CA THR A 35 -18.89 -5.96 0.44
C THR A 35 -17.75 -5.55 -0.47
N ILE A 36 -17.07 -6.52 -1.10
CA ILE A 36 -16.03 -6.22 -2.09
C ILE A 36 -16.57 -5.46 -3.32
N LEU A 37 -17.86 -5.58 -3.60
CA LEU A 37 -18.53 -4.90 -4.73
C LEU A 37 -19.06 -3.52 -4.37
N SER A 38 -19.04 -3.14 -3.11
CA SER A 38 -19.40 -1.79 -2.68
C SER A 38 -18.39 -0.78 -3.23
N PRO A 39 -18.81 0.40 -3.71
CA PRO A 39 -17.92 1.37 -4.36
C PRO A 39 -16.68 1.70 -3.53
N GLU A 40 -16.85 1.86 -2.21
CA GLU A 40 -15.79 2.17 -1.24
C GLU A 40 -14.75 1.05 -1.12
N SER A 41 -15.10 -0.20 -1.45
CA SER A 41 -14.19 -1.35 -1.46
C SER A 41 -13.69 -1.68 -2.85
N LEU A 42 -14.58 -1.65 -3.85
CA LEU A 42 -14.26 -2.04 -5.23
C LEU A 42 -13.22 -1.10 -5.84
N PHE A 43 -13.46 0.21 -5.78
CA PHE A 43 -12.59 1.18 -6.43
C PHE A 43 -11.15 1.13 -5.91
N PRO A 44 -10.89 1.18 -4.59
CA PRO A 44 -9.55 0.98 -4.06
C PRO A 44 -8.95 -0.39 -4.40
N THR A 45 -9.76 -1.46 -4.41
CA THR A 45 -9.30 -2.80 -4.81
C THR A 45 -8.79 -2.82 -6.26
N LEU A 46 -9.47 -2.14 -7.17
CA LEU A 46 -9.00 -2.00 -8.56
C LEU A 46 -7.67 -1.24 -8.65
N VAL A 47 -7.45 -0.24 -7.80
CA VAL A 47 -6.15 0.46 -7.73
C VAL A 47 -5.04 -0.50 -7.26
N TRP A 48 -5.30 -1.34 -6.24
CA TRP A 48 -4.36 -2.36 -5.79
C TRP A 48 -4.01 -3.34 -6.91
N ILE A 49 -5.02 -3.84 -7.64
CA ILE A 49 -4.83 -4.77 -8.75
C ILE A 49 -4.01 -4.11 -9.88
N ALA A 50 -4.37 -2.90 -10.29
CA ALA A 50 -3.64 -2.17 -11.33
C ALA A 50 -2.17 -1.96 -10.96
N ALA A 51 -1.90 -1.54 -9.72
CA ALA A 51 -0.54 -1.35 -9.22
C ALA A 51 0.27 -2.66 -9.18
N LEU A 52 -0.36 -3.77 -8.78
CA LEU A 52 0.26 -5.10 -8.83
C LEU A 52 0.54 -5.57 -10.26
N VAL A 53 -0.36 -5.34 -11.19
CA VAL A 53 -0.13 -5.65 -12.62
C VAL A 53 1.09 -4.89 -13.13
N LEU A 54 1.19 -3.60 -12.85
CA LEU A 54 2.36 -2.79 -13.20
C LEU A 54 3.63 -3.30 -12.51
N TRP A 55 3.53 -3.78 -11.27
CA TRP A 55 4.66 -4.32 -10.52
C TRP A 55 5.20 -5.63 -11.08
N VAL A 56 4.34 -6.58 -11.46
CA VAL A 56 4.78 -7.90 -11.96
C VAL A 56 5.34 -7.83 -13.36
N VAL A 57 4.93 -6.87 -14.18
CA VAL A 57 5.45 -6.65 -15.54
C VAL A 57 6.82 -5.95 -15.45
N PRO A 58 7.91 -6.58 -15.96
CA PRO A 58 9.27 -6.04 -15.82
C PRO A 58 9.45 -4.62 -16.36
N ALA A 59 8.81 -4.28 -17.47
CA ALA A 59 8.91 -2.97 -18.12
C ALA A 59 8.32 -1.83 -17.27
N THR A 60 7.24 -2.10 -16.52
CA THR A 60 6.50 -1.10 -15.73
C THR A 60 6.75 -1.21 -14.22
N ARG A 61 7.61 -2.14 -13.80
CA ARG A 61 7.84 -2.46 -12.37
C ARG A 61 8.17 -1.25 -11.50
N THR A 62 8.95 -0.31 -12.01
CA THR A 62 9.28 0.90 -11.24
C THR A 62 8.06 1.80 -11.02
N ALA A 63 7.21 1.94 -12.03
CA ALA A 63 5.96 2.68 -11.91
C ALA A 63 5.01 1.97 -10.92
N GLY A 64 4.89 0.64 -11.02
CA GLY A 64 4.13 -0.19 -10.08
C GLY A 64 4.62 -0.04 -8.64
N ALA A 65 5.94 -0.04 -8.40
CA ALA A 65 6.51 0.18 -7.07
C ALA A 65 6.15 1.55 -6.49
N TRP A 66 6.25 2.61 -7.29
CA TRP A 66 5.85 3.96 -6.86
C TRP A 66 4.35 4.04 -6.60
N MET A 67 3.52 3.44 -7.46
CA MET A 67 2.07 3.43 -7.27
C MET A 67 1.67 2.67 -5.99
N LEU A 68 2.28 1.51 -5.73
CA LEU A 68 2.04 0.74 -4.50
C LEU A 68 2.49 1.50 -3.26
N LEU A 69 3.68 2.12 -3.28
CA LEU A 69 4.20 2.92 -2.18
C LEU A 69 3.28 4.11 -1.88
N THR A 70 2.95 4.90 -2.91
CA THR A 70 2.09 6.08 -2.76
C THR A 70 0.70 5.68 -2.25
N TRP A 71 0.12 4.60 -2.80
CA TRP A 71 -1.18 4.13 -2.38
C TRP A 71 -1.19 3.64 -0.93
N ALA A 72 -0.16 2.88 -0.51
CA ALA A 72 -0.03 2.45 0.88
C ALA A 72 0.16 3.63 1.84
N VAL A 73 0.92 4.67 1.46
CA VAL A 73 1.07 5.89 2.27
C VAL A 73 -0.24 6.66 2.35
N ILE A 74 -1.01 6.78 1.26
CA ILE A 74 -2.35 7.40 1.28
C ILE A 74 -3.28 6.64 2.22
N ASN A 75 -3.28 5.30 2.16
CA ASN A 75 -4.09 4.48 3.06
C ASN A 75 -3.65 4.60 4.52
N LEU A 76 -2.34 4.70 4.79
CA LEU A 76 -1.84 4.92 6.14
C LEU A 76 -2.25 6.29 6.69
N VAL A 77 -2.01 7.36 5.92
CA VAL A 77 -2.21 8.73 6.39
C VAL A 77 -3.69 9.15 6.31
N GLY A 78 -4.33 8.91 5.17
CA GLY A 78 -5.72 9.31 4.92
C GLY A 78 -6.76 8.35 5.48
N GLY A 79 -6.40 7.04 5.61
CA GLY A 79 -7.28 6.02 6.17
C GLY A 79 -7.00 5.77 7.65
N ALA A 80 -5.84 5.22 7.98
CA ALA A 80 -5.59 4.74 9.33
C ALA A 80 -5.36 5.85 10.37
N ILE A 81 -4.64 6.93 10.01
CA ILE A 81 -4.36 8.04 10.95
C ILE A 81 -5.54 8.99 11.10
N SER A 82 -6.50 8.99 10.19
CA SER A 82 -7.69 9.84 10.23
C SER A 82 -8.67 9.53 11.39
N VAL A 83 -8.43 8.47 12.16
CA VAL A 83 -9.14 8.21 13.43
C VAL A 83 -8.84 9.28 14.49
N LEU A 84 -7.71 9.96 14.38
CA LEU A 84 -7.36 11.03 15.33
C LEU A 84 -8.26 12.25 15.11
N PRO A 85 -8.72 12.92 16.18
CA PRO A 85 -9.55 14.12 16.09
C PRO A 85 -8.71 15.33 15.65
N LEU A 86 -8.29 15.32 14.37
CA LEU A 86 -7.44 16.36 13.81
C LEU A 86 -8.30 17.56 13.38
N PRO A 87 -7.89 18.81 13.70
CA PRO A 87 -8.66 20.00 13.35
C PRO A 87 -8.87 20.22 11.83
N ILE A 88 -8.09 19.54 11.01
CA ILE A 88 -8.19 19.60 9.53
C ILE A 88 -9.30 18.72 8.98
N LEU A 89 -9.82 17.76 9.75
CA LEU A 89 -10.87 16.87 9.30
C LEU A 89 -12.21 17.61 9.25
N PRO A 90 -13.02 17.38 8.20
CA PRO A 90 -14.35 17.98 8.08
C PRO A 90 -15.42 17.27 8.94
N TYR A 91 -15.01 16.32 9.77
CA TYR A 91 -15.87 15.48 10.63
C TYR A 91 -15.11 15.11 11.91
N GLU A 92 -15.85 14.75 12.96
CA GLU A 92 -15.28 14.17 14.18
C GLU A 92 -15.37 12.63 14.09
N PRO A 93 -14.22 11.93 14.02
CA PRO A 93 -14.21 10.48 14.02
C PRO A 93 -14.67 9.92 15.37
N GLU A 94 -15.30 8.76 15.35
CA GLU A 94 -15.72 8.06 16.57
C GLU A 94 -14.51 7.74 17.46
N GLN A 95 -14.62 8.04 18.77
CA GLN A 95 -13.54 7.92 19.73
C GLN A 95 -13.75 6.71 20.66
N THR A 96 -14.00 5.52 20.09
CA THR A 96 -14.13 4.26 20.83
C THR A 96 -12.85 3.41 20.74
N VAL A 97 -12.63 2.57 21.74
CA VAL A 97 -11.48 1.64 21.74
C VAL A 97 -11.54 0.68 20.55
N GLU A 98 -12.73 0.24 20.18
CA GLU A 98 -12.95 -0.67 19.05
C GLU A 98 -12.55 0.01 17.73
N HIS A 99 -13.02 1.22 17.48
CA HIS A 99 -12.68 2.01 16.30
C HIS A 99 -11.16 2.27 16.22
N TYR A 100 -10.53 2.66 17.32
CA TYR A 100 -9.06 2.80 17.38
C TYR A 100 -8.32 1.48 17.09
N ALA A 101 -8.84 0.33 17.55
CA ALA A 101 -8.22 -0.96 17.30
C ALA A 101 -8.25 -1.34 15.80
N PHE A 102 -9.35 -1.10 15.09
CA PHE A 102 -9.43 -1.31 13.65
C PHE A 102 -8.48 -0.41 12.88
N HIS A 103 -8.36 0.87 13.25
CA HIS A 103 -7.41 1.79 12.64
C HIS A 103 -5.96 1.43 12.92
N ALA A 104 -5.62 0.97 14.13
CA ALA A 104 -4.28 0.48 14.48
C ALA A 104 -3.91 -0.78 13.67
N PHE A 105 -4.85 -1.72 13.53
CA PHE A 105 -4.69 -2.89 12.67
C PHE A 105 -4.49 -2.47 11.21
N TYR A 106 -5.32 -1.57 10.70
CA TYR A 106 -5.21 -1.03 9.36
C TYR A 106 -3.83 -0.38 9.13
N ALA A 107 -3.36 0.47 10.05
CA ALA A 107 -2.04 1.08 9.98
C ALA A 107 -0.93 0.03 9.93
N ALA A 108 -0.95 -0.96 10.83
CA ALA A 108 0.06 -1.99 10.92
C ALA A 108 0.20 -2.80 9.61
N THR A 109 -0.92 -3.06 8.93
CA THR A 109 -0.92 -3.81 7.66
C THR A 109 -0.33 -3.04 6.49
N GLN A 110 -0.25 -1.69 6.52
CA GLN A 110 0.37 -0.89 5.46
C GLN A 110 1.90 -0.91 5.53
N LEU A 111 2.48 -1.06 6.73
CA LEU A 111 3.92 -0.92 6.95
C LEU A 111 4.78 -1.92 6.17
N PRO A 112 4.43 -3.22 6.05
CA PRO A 112 5.21 -4.17 5.25
C PRO A 112 5.34 -3.75 3.79
N LEU A 113 4.26 -3.24 3.18
CA LEU A 113 4.27 -2.81 1.78
C LEU A 113 5.10 -1.53 1.59
N ILE A 114 4.93 -0.55 2.47
CA ILE A 114 5.74 0.68 2.47
C ILE A 114 7.22 0.32 2.57
N GLY A 115 7.59 -0.52 3.54
CA GLY A 115 8.97 -0.96 3.75
C GLY A 115 9.54 -1.71 2.53
N ALA A 116 8.81 -2.70 2.02
CA ALA A 116 9.26 -3.51 0.88
C ALA A 116 9.48 -2.66 -0.38
N THR A 117 8.52 -1.80 -0.73
CA THR A 117 8.60 -0.96 -1.92
C THR A 117 9.68 0.13 -1.80
N ALA A 118 9.80 0.78 -0.64
CA ALA A 118 10.84 1.77 -0.36
C ALA A 118 12.24 1.18 -0.44
N ILE A 119 12.46 -0.01 0.17
CA ILE A 119 13.76 -0.71 0.11
C ILE A 119 14.09 -1.09 -1.34
N TRP A 120 13.14 -1.63 -2.08
CA TRP A 120 13.36 -2.02 -3.48
C TRP A 120 13.71 -0.81 -4.34
N LEU A 121 12.98 0.30 -4.23
CA LEU A 121 13.23 1.55 -4.96
C LEU A 121 14.60 2.12 -4.62
N SER A 122 14.98 2.16 -3.34
CA SER A 122 16.29 2.64 -2.89
C SER A 122 17.45 1.81 -3.45
N ARG A 123 17.31 0.47 -3.48
CA ARG A 123 18.31 -0.43 -4.07
C ARG A 123 18.45 -0.20 -5.58
N ARG A 124 17.34 0.00 -6.27
CA ARG A 124 17.33 0.27 -7.71
C ARG A 124 17.96 1.61 -8.05
N ALA A 125 17.72 2.65 -7.24
CA ALA A 125 18.37 3.95 -7.40
C ALA A 125 19.89 3.86 -7.25
N ARG A 126 20.36 3.18 -6.19
CA ARG A 126 21.81 2.98 -5.96
C ARG A 126 22.48 2.20 -7.11
N ALA A 127 21.82 1.17 -7.65
CA ALA A 127 22.35 0.40 -8.76
C ALA A 127 22.51 1.24 -10.04
N ARG A 128 21.65 2.24 -10.24
CA ARG A 128 21.75 3.18 -11.37
C ARG A 128 22.88 4.21 -11.18
N SER A 129 23.06 4.70 -9.95
CA SER A 129 24.11 5.69 -9.62
C SER A 129 25.52 5.10 -9.61
N GLY A 130 25.67 3.80 -9.33
CA GLY A 130 26.96 3.09 -9.30
C GLY A 130 27.39 2.51 -10.65
N ALA A 131 26.58 2.62 -11.70
CA ALA A 131 26.99 2.20 -13.04
C ALA A 131 28.00 3.22 -13.59
N PRO A 132 29.28 2.83 -13.88
CA PRO A 132 30.23 3.74 -14.47
C PRO A 132 29.74 4.18 -15.85
N ASP A 133 29.89 5.47 -16.14
CA ASP A 133 29.63 6.05 -17.45
C ASP A 133 30.55 5.39 -18.49
N ARG A 134 30.09 4.35 -19.16
CA ARG A 134 30.82 3.60 -20.19
C ARG A 134 30.61 4.19 -21.57
N ALA A 135 30.23 5.45 -21.66
CA ALA A 135 30.05 6.18 -22.91
C ALA A 135 31.02 7.38 -22.99
N ARG A 136 32.32 7.10 -23.11
CA ARG A 136 33.30 8.03 -23.72
C ARG A 136 34.17 7.29 -24.70
#